data_585314cd6ad65ab31671c14840a70010
#
_entry.id   585314cd6ad65ab31671c14840a70010
#
_cell.length_a   1.000
_cell.length_b   1.000
_cell.length_c   1.000
_cell.angle_alpha   90.00
_cell.angle_beta   90.00
_cell.angle_gamma   90.00
#
_symmetry.space_group_name_H-M   'P 1'
#
loop_
_entity.id
_entity.type
_entity.pdbx_description
1 polymer ?
#
loop_
_entity_poly.entity_id
_entity_poly.type
_entity_poly.pdbx_seq_one_letter_code
_entity_poly.pdbx_strand_id
1 'polypeptide(L)'
;MVYSRVLEAIHSLSESELQLINSAVIARIKSIRSAEADRKRFLFAAGDRVTWTGRRGTYVGIIERVKQKKALVKVGVSTWDVPISMLEAAI
;
A
#
# COMPACT_ATOMS: atom_id res chain seq x y z
N MET A 1 -12.96 22.71 -6.61
CA MET A 1 -12.12 21.54 -6.45
C MET A 1 -12.98 20.31 -6.16
N VAL A 2 -12.67 19.18 -6.77
CA VAL A 2 -13.49 17.95 -6.63
C VAL A 2 -13.60 17.50 -5.18
N TYR A 3 -12.52 17.56 -4.41
CA TYR A 3 -12.51 17.19 -3.00
C TYR A 3 -13.54 17.97 -2.17
N SER A 4 -13.61 19.27 -2.36
CA SER A 4 -14.56 20.13 -1.65
C SER A 4 -16.02 19.79 -2.00
N ARG A 5 -16.28 19.50 -3.27
CA ARG A 5 -17.62 19.10 -3.72
C ARG A 5 -18.07 17.77 -3.13
N VAL A 6 -17.14 16.83 -3.01
CA VAL A 6 -17.42 15.53 -2.39
C VAL A 6 -17.73 15.73 -0.91
N LEU A 7 -16.97 16.55 -0.19
CA LEU A 7 -17.22 16.85 1.22
C LEU A 7 -18.60 17.49 1.41
N GLU A 8 -19.00 18.42 0.56
CA GLU A 8 -20.32 19.04 0.62
C GLU A 8 -21.43 18.01 0.39
N ALA A 9 -21.25 17.13 -0.59
CA ALA A 9 -22.22 16.08 -0.89
C ALA A 9 -22.42 15.12 0.29
N ILE A 10 -21.34 14.80 1.02
CA ILE A 10 -21.39 13.91 2.19
C ILE A 10 -22.36 14.44 3.25
N HIS A 11 -22.41 15.75 3.46
CA HIS A 11 -23.27 16.35 4.48
C HIS A 11 -24.77 16.20 4.19
N SER A 12 -25.15 15.91 2.95
CA SER A 12 -26.55 15.72 2.57
C SER A 12 -26.99 14.26 2.52
N LEU A 13 -26.09 13.33 2.83
CA LEU A 13 -26.34 11.90 2.75
C LEU A 13 -26.87 11.33 4.06
N SER A 14 -27.72 10.30 3.95
CA SER A 14 -28.17 9.53 5.11
C SER A 14 -27.04 8.63 5.63
N GLU A 15 -27.23 8.12 6.84
CA GLU A 15 -26.28 7.15 7.44
C GLU A 15 -26.10 5.93 6.56
N SER A 16 -27.19 5.37 6.00
CA SER A 16 -27.12 4.22 5.10
C SER A 16 -26.31 4.52 3.84
N GLU A 17 -26.53 5.70 3.25
CA GLU A 17 -25.77 6.14 2.08
C GLU A 17 -24.29 6.35 2.40
N LEU A 18 -23.99 6.90 3.57
CA LEU A 18 -22.62 7.09 4.03
C LEU A 18 -21.90 5.75 4.21
N GLN A 19 -22.58 4.74 4.73
CA GLN A 19 -22.03 3.40 4.86
C GLN A 19 -21.70 2.78 3.50
N LEU A 20 -22.58 2.96 2.53
CA LEU A 20 -22.34 2.47 1.16
C LEU A 20 -21.15 3.18 0.52
N ILE A 21 -21.05 4.49 0.70
CA ILE A 21 -19.91 5.26 0.18
C ILE A 21 -18.61 4.85 0.88
N ASN A 22 -18.65 4.62 2.19
CA ASN A 22 -17.49 4.17 2.93
C ASN A 22 -16.96 2.84 2.36
N SER A 23 -17.85 1.90 2.08
CA SER A 23 -17.47 0.63 1.46
C SER A 23 -16.86 0.82 0.07
N ALA A 24 -17.44 1.72 -0.73
CA ALA A 24 -16.94 2.05 -2.06
C ALA A 24 -15.55 2.70 -1.99
N VAL A 25 -15.34 3.61 -1.03
CA VAL A 25 -14.04 4.25 -0.82
C VAL A 25 -12.98 3.22 -0.45
N ILE A 26 -13.28 2.33 0.47
CA ILE A 26 -12.35 1.28 0.89
C ILE A 26 -12.01 0.35 -0.28
N ALA A 27 -13.02 -0.04 -1.05
CA ALA A 27 -12.82 -0.89 -2.24
C ALA A 27 -11.91 -0.19 -3.27
N ARG A 28 -12.11 1.11 -3.48
CA ARG A 28 -11.28 1.88 -4.40
C ARG A 28 -9.84 1.99 -3.93
N ILE A 29 -9.62 2.24 -2.64
CA ILE A 29 -8.28 2.28 -2.06
C ILE A 29 -7.57 0.94 -2.25
N LYS A 30 -8.27 -0.16 -1.97
CA LYS A 30 -7.71 -1.51 -2.17
C LYS A 30 -7.36 -1.77 -3.62
N SER A 31 -8.21 -1.32 -4.56
CA SER A 31 -7.97 -1.45 -5.99
C SER A 31 -6.71 -0.71 -6.42
N ILE A 32 -6.54 0.52 -5.95
CA ILE A 32 -5.35 1.32 -6.24
C ILE A 32 -4.09 0.66 -5.69
N ARG A 33 -4.14 0.19 -4.44
CA ARG A 33 -3.00 -0.49 -3.80
C ARG A 33 -2.64 -1.80 -4.51
N SER A 34 -3.64 -2.56 -4.95
CA SER A 34 -3.43 -3.80 -5.68
C SER A 34 -2.76 -3.55 -7.03
N ALA A 35 -3.22 -2.54 -7.77
CA ALA A 35 -2.60 -2.17 -9.04
C ALA A 35 -1.16 -1.70 -8.85
N GLU A 36 -0.90 -0.93 -7.80
CA GLU A 36 0.45 -0.48 -7.46
C GLU A 36 1.36 -1.64 -7.09
N ALA A 37 0.87 -2.59 -6.30
CA ALA A 37 1.62 -3.79 -5.94
C ALA A 37 1.92 -4.65 -7.17
N ASP A 38 0.95 -4.83 -8.07
CA ASP A 38 1.14 -5.59 -9.30
C ASP A 38 2.21 -4.96 -10.18
N ARG A 39 2.19 -3.64 -10.30
CA ARG A 39 3.20 -2.90 -11.06
C ARG A 39 4.58 -3.03 -10.42
N LYS A 40 4.67 -2.80 -9.11
CA LYS A 40 5.95 -2.85 -8.37
C LYS A 40 6.53 -4.25 -8.30
N ARG A 41 5.69 -5.28 -8.29
CA ARG A 41 6.16 -6.65 -8.23
C ARG A 41 7.13 -7.01 -9.36
N PHE A 42 6.92 -6.43 -10.54
CA PHE A 42 7.80 -6.66 -11.69
C PHE A 42 9.09 -5.87 -11.61
N LEU A 43 9.17 -4.89 -10.72
CA LEU A 43 10.38 -4.07 -10.53
C LEU A 43 11.35 -4.66 -9.51
N PHE A 44 10.91 -5.61 -8.71
CA PHE A 44 11.68 -6.16 -7.61
C PHE A 44 11.90 -7.67 -7.79
N ALA A 45 13.05 -8.14 -7.34
CA ALA A 45 13.41 -9.54 -7.34
C ALA A 45 14.14 -9.89 -6.05
N ALA A 46 14.23 -11.18 -5.74
CA ALA A 46 15.03 -11.66 -4.61
C ALA A 46 16.47 -11.16 -4.75
N GLY A 47 17.04 -10.69 -3.65
CA GLY A 47 18.38 -10.10 -3.61
C GLY A 47 18.40 -8.58 -3.75
N ASP A 48 17.32 -7.96 -4.17
CA ASP A 48 17.25 -6.51 -4.29
C ASP A 48 17.21 -5.82 -2.92
N ARG A 49 17.94 -4.72 -2.82
CA ARG A 49 17.92 -3.88 -1.64
C ARG A 49 16.75 -2.89 -1.76
N VAL A 50 15.92 -2.87 -0.73
CA VAL A 50 14.71 -2.03 -0.69
C VAL A 50 14.62 -1.25 0.60
N THR A 51 13.82 -0.19 0.55
CA THR A 51 13.51 0.63 1.71
C THR A 51 11.99 0.86 1.78
N TRP A 52 11.51 1.09 2.98
CA TRP A 52 10.12 1.49 3.21
C TRP A 52 10.02 2.27 4.52
N THR A 53 8.99 3.08 4.63
CA THR A 53 8.74 3.88 5.82
C THR A 53 7.52 3.33 6.55
N GLY A 54 7.70 2.97 7.82
CA GLY A 54 6.64 2.53 8.71
C GLY A 54 6.40 3.54 9.82
N ARG A 55 5.57 3.14 10.81
CA ARG A 55 5.22 4.03 11.92
C ARG A 55 6.43 4.44 12.78
N ARG A 56 7.42 3.59 12.87
CA ARG A 56 8.60 3.80 13.71
C ARG A 56 9.81 4.33 12.96
N GLY A 57 9.65 4.66 11.68
CA GLY A 57 10.72 5.21 10.87
C GLY A 57 10.93 4.48 9.57
N THR A 58 12.09 4.69 8.98
CA THR A 58 12.48 4.11 7.71
C THR A 58 13.33 2.86 7.94
N TYR A 59 13.02 1.82 7.18
CA TYR A 59 13.73 0.54 7.24
C TYR A 59 14.41 0.25 5.91
N VAL A 60 15.49 -0.49 5.94
CA VAL A 60 16.20 -0.97 4.76
C VAL A 60 16.41 -2.47 4.92
N GLY A 61 16.19 -3.22 3.86
CA GLY A 61 16.38 -4.66 3.89
C GLY A 61 16.62 -5.23 2.51
N ILE A 62 16.79 -6.55 2.45
CA ILE A 62 17.03 -7.30 1.22
C ILE A 62 15.87 -8.25 0.98
N ILE A 63 15.32 -8.25 -0.22
CA ILE A 63 14.20 -9.12 -0.56
C ILE A 63 14.69 -10.56 -0.60
N GLU A 64 14.03 -11.43 0.17
CA GLU A 64 14.24 -12.87 0.09
C GLU A 64 13.30 -13.51 -0.93
N ARG A 65 12.05 -13.03 -0.99
CA ARG A 65 11.03 -13.58 -1.89
C ARG A 65 9.98 -12.53 -2.19
N VAL A 66 9.57 -12.45 -3.45
CA VAL A 66 8.46 -11.60 -3.89
C VAL A 66 7.23 -12.49 -4.05
N LYS A 67 6.18 -12.16 -3.29
CA LYS A 67 4.87 -12.81 -3.39
C LYS A 67 3.93 -11.95 -4.24
N GLN A 68 2.66 -12.28 -4.30
CA GLN A 68 1.71 -11.57 -5.15
C GLN A 68 1.50 -10.12 -4.72
N LYS A 69 1.33 -9.86 -3.43
CA LYS A 69 1.07 -8.51 -2.90
C LYS A 69 2.07 -8.05 -1.85
N LYS A 70 2.87 -8.97 -1.34
CA LYS A 70 3.87 -8.71 -0.29
C LYS A 70 5.20 -9.29 -0.69
N ALA A 71 6.24 -8.84 -0.02
CA ALA A 71 7.57 -9.42 -0.17
C ALA A 71 8.12 -9.77 1.20
N LEU A 72 8.83 -10.88 1.29
CA LEU A 72 9.61 -11.21 2.47
C LEU A 72 10.93 -10.47 2.37
N VAL A 73 11.18 -9.59 3.34
CA VAL A 73 12.35 -8.72 3.36
C VAL A 73 13.14 -9.01 4.61
N LYS A 74 14.41 -9.31 4.45
CA LYS A 74 15.32 -9.55 5.56
C LYS A 74 15.88 -8.24 6.07
N VAL A 75 15.63 -7.96 7.34
CA VAL A 75 16.14 -6.77 8.04
C VAL A 75 16.98 -7.27 9.23
N GLY A 76 18.29 -7.21 9.09
CA GLY A 76 19.18 -7.78 10.10
C GLY A 76 18.98 -9.28 10.23
N VAL A 77 18.58 -9.75 11.41
CA VAL A 77 18.31 -11.17 11.69
C VAL A 77 16.84 -11.54 11.54
N SER A 78 15.97 -10.56 11.25
CA SER A 78 14.52 -10.77 11.16
C SER A 78 14.06 -10.76 9.73
N THR A 79 13.02 -11.53 9.43
CA THR A 79 12.34 -11.51 8.13
C THR A 79 10.96 -10.90 8.31
N TRP A 80 10.65 -9.90 7.53
CA TRP A 80 9.39 -9.16 7.62
C TRP A 80 8.59 -9.36 6.34
N ASP A 81 7.28 -9.44 6.51
CA ASP A 81 6.35 -9.53 5.38
C ASP A 81 5.82 -8.12 5.09
N VAL A 82 6.36 -7.47 4.07
CA VAL A 82 6.11 -6.06 3.78
C VAL A 82 5.26 -5.93 2.51
N PRO A 83 4.18 -5.12 2.54
CA PRO A 83 3.42 -4.85 1.32
C PRO A 83 4.30 -4.26 0.22
N ILE A 84 4.23 -4.82 -0.98
CA ILE A 84 5.05 -4.36 -2.12
C ILE A 84 4.79 -2.89 -2.44
N SER A 85 3.54 -2.43 -2.25
CA SER A 85 3.19 -1.04 -2.50
C SER A 85 3.97 -0.04 -1.65
N MET A 86 4.53 -0.48 -0.53
CA MET A 86 5.33 0.36 0.36
C MET A 86 6.81 0.38 -0.01
N LEU A 87 7.27 -0.59 -0.80
CA LEU A 87 8.69 -0.75 -1.10
C LEU A 87 9.17 0.23 -2.15
N GLU A 88 10.40 0.67 -1.99
CA GLU A 88 11.12 1.45 -2.99
C GLU A 88 12.55 0.92 -3.09
N ALA A 89 13.17 1.12 -4.23
CA ALA A 89 14.53 0.70 -4.43
C ALA A 89 15.46 1.51 -3.51
N ALA A 90 16.32 0.82 -2.78
CA ALA A 90 17.36 1.45 -1.96
C ALA A 90 18.64 1.51 -2.78
N ILE A 91 19.03 2.70 -3.14
CA ILE A 91 20.22 2.93 -3.96
C ILE A 91 21.43 3.19 -3.07
#